data_c612cb0043a029a3ed0f1c783c392a63
#
_entry.id   c612cb0043a029a3ed0f1c783c392a63
#
_cell.length_a   1.000
_cell.length_b   1.000
_cell.length_c   1.000
_cell.angle_alpha   90.00
_cell.angle_beta   90.00
_cell.angle_gamma   90.00
#
_symmetry.space_group_name_H-M   'P 1'
#
loop_
_entity.id
_entity.type
_entity.pdbx_description
1 polymer ?
#
loop_
_entity_poly.entity_id
_entity_poly.type
_entity_poly.pdbx_seq_one_letter_code
_entity_poly.pdbx_strand_id
1 'polypeptide(L)'
;MEQDALEQKRAALLAAGVLMMDPSAVYVEAGVTVGAGTLLLPGTILRGNTVIGEHCEIGPNTMLTDCTVGDGAVINSSQCNESTIDAGAHVGPFAYIRPNCHVGKDVKV
;
A
#
# COMPACT_ATOMS: atom_id res chain seq x y z
N MET A 1 -3.17 -3.21 -23.13
CA MET A 1 -3.63 -1.87 -22.73
C MET A 1 -3.46 -1.68 -21.23
N GLU A 2 -3.07 -0.49 -20.82
CA GLU A 2 -2.82 -0.22 -19.41
C GLU A 2 -4.04 -0.49 -18.53
N GLN A 3 -5.23 -0.13 -19.02
CA GLN A 3 -6.44 -0.31 -18.25
C GLN A 3 -6.77 -1.80 -18.05
N ASP A 4 -6.55 -2.62 -19.06
CA ASP A 4 -6.78 -4.06 -18.95
C ASP A 4 -5.79 -4.69 -17.96
N ALA A 5 -4.53 -4.27 -18.00
CA ALA A 5 -3.52 -4.75 -17.07
C ALA A 5 -3.87 -4.37 -15.62
N LEU A 6 -4.38 -3.15 -15.42
CA LEU A 6 -4.80 -2.69 -14.10
C LEU A 6 -6.00 -3.50 -13.59
N GLU A 7 -6.98 -3.75 -14.44
CA GLU A 7 -8.14 -4.55 -14.06
C GLU A 7 -7.75 -5.98 -13.72
N GLN A 8 -6.84 -6.57 -14.49
CA GLN A 8 -6.32 -7.90 -14.19
C GLN A 8 -5.58 -7.93 -12.87
N LYS A 9 -4.79 -6.91 -12.58
CA LYS A 9 -4.08 -6.80 -11.31
C LYS A 9 -5.05 -6.70 -10.15
N ARG A 10 -6.08 -5.87 -10.26
CA ARG A 10 -7.11 -5.76 -9.23
C ARG A 10 -7.81 -7.09 -8.99
N ALA A 11 -8.18 -7.79 -10.06
CA ALA A 11 -8.86 -9.07 -9.96
C ALA A 11 -7.96 -10.12 -9.30
N ALA A 12 -6.68 -10.16 -9.64
CA ALA A 12 -5.73 -11.08 -9.03
C ALA A 12 -5.57 -10.81 -7.54
N LEU A 13 -5.50 -9.55 -7.13
CA LEU A 13 -5.40 -9.18 -5.71
C LEU A 13 -6.65 -9.56 -4.94
N LEU A 14 -7.83 -9.30 -5.50
CA LEU A 14 -9.08 -9.68 -4.86
C LEU A 14 -9.18 -11.21 -4.69
N ALA A 15 -8.75 -11.96 -5.70
CA ALA A 15 -8.74 -13.41 -5.64
C ALA A 15 -7.75 -13.94 -4.59
N ALA A 16 -6.69 -13.19 -4.31
CA ALA A 16 -5.68 -13.55 -3.33
C ALA A 16 -6.05 -13.11 -1.89
N GLY A 17 -7.22 -12.53 -1.69
CA GLY A 17 -7.68 -12.14 -0.36
C GLY A 17 -7.46 -10.69 0.03
N VAL A 18 -7.02 -9.85 -0.90
CA VAL A 18 -6.91 -8.41 -0.66
C VAL A 18 -8.30 -7.78 -0.73
N LEU A 19 -8.58 -6.88 0.19
CA LEU A 19 -9.87 -6.20 0.27
C LEU A 19 -9.78 -4.82 -0.34
N MET A 20 -10.76 -4.45 -1.15
CA MET A 20 -10.83 -3.11 -1.76
C MET A 20 -12.25 -2.57 -1.58
N MET A 21 -12.37 -1.46 -0.88
CA MET A 21 -13.67 -0.83 -0.67
C MET A 21 -14.27 -0.35 -2.00
N ASP A 22 -13.43 0.22 -2.86
CA ASP A 22 -13.82 0.64 -4.21
C ASP A 22 -12.68 0.31 -5.17
N PRO A 23 -12.72 -0.86 -5.83
CA PRO A 23 -11.61 -1.25 -6.71
C PRO A 23 -11.30 -0.24 -7.82
N SER A 24 -12.31 0.49 -8.29
CA SER A 24 -12.09 1.49 -9.35
C SER A 24 -11.27 2.69 -8.88
N ALA A 25 -11.18 2.92 -7.58
CA ALA A 25 -10.44 4.04 -7.00
C ALA A 25 -9.06 3.62 -6.47
N VAL A 26 -8.61 2.40 -6.77
CA VAL A 26 -7.31 1.88 -6.35
C VAL A 26 -6.46 1.65 -7.59
N TYR A 27 -5.24 2.20 -7.59
CA TYR A 27 -4.30 2.05 -8.69
C TYR A 27 -3.09 1.23 -8.21
N VAL A 28 -2.84 0.09 -8.85
CA VAL A 28 -1.77 -0.82 -8.44
C VAL A 28 -0.96 -1.23 -9.66
N GLU A 29 0.33 -0.91 -9.68
CA GLU A 29 1.22 -1.30 -10.77
C GLU A 29 1.57 -2.79 -10.72
N ALA A 30 1.98 -3.33 -11.87
CA ALA A 30 2.18 -4.77 -12.03
C ALA A 30 3.23 -5.37 -11.08
N GLY A 31 4.26 -4.58 -10.72
CA GLY A 31 5.33 -5.06 -9.85
C GLY A 31 5.00 -5.08 -8.36
N VAL A 32 3.81 -4.63 -7.98
CA VAL A 32 3.41 -4.51 -6.57
C VAL A 32 2.92 -5.86 -6.04
N THR A 33 3.31 -6.18 -4.81
CA THR A 33 2.84 -7.37 -4.09
C THR A 33 2.06 -6.93 -2.85
N VAL A 34 0.91 -7.53 -2.62
CA VAL A 34 0.05 -7.20 -1.47
C VAL A 34 -0.38 -8.50 -0.78
N GLY A 35 -0.19 -8.57 0.53
CA GLY A 35 -0.56 -9.74 1.32
C GLY A 35 -2.06 -9.85 1.55
N ALA A 36 -2.51 -11.06 1.85
CA ALA A 36 -3.91 -11.35 2.12
C ALA A 36 -4.43 -10.59 3.35
N GLY A 37 -5.70 -10.22 3.34
CA GLY A 37 -6.32 -9.51 4.45
C GLY A 37 -6.01 -8.02 4.51
N THR A 38 -5.17 -7.51 3.61
CA THR A 38 -4.88 -6.09 3.53
C THR A 38 -6.05 -5.36 2.88
N LEU A 39 -6.42 -4.23 3.47
CA LEU A 39 -7.48 -3.37 2.97
C LEU A 39 -6.89 -2.18 2.24
N LEU A 40 -7.25 -2.02 0.97
CA LEU A 40 -6.86 -0.86 0.15
C LEU A 40 -8.07 0.07 0.04
N LEU A 41 -7.93 1.27 0.59
CA LEU A 41 -9.00 2.26 0.60
C LEU A 41 -8.97 3.14 -0.65
N PRO A 42 -10.08 3.81 -1.00
CA PRO A 42 -10.12 4.66 -2.20
C PRO A 42 -9.03 5.73 -2.22
N GLY A 43 -8.44 5.94 -3.40
CA GLY A 43 -7.37 6.91 -3.56
C GLY A 43 -5.99 6.35 -3.27
N THR A 44 -5.86 5.05 -3.10
CA THR A 44 -4.57 4.40 -2.89
C THR A 44 -3.86 4.18 -4.22
N ILE A 45 -2.60 4.57 -4.30
CA ILE A 45 -1.75 4.40 -5.47
C ILE A 45 -0.50 3.65 -5.04
N LEU A 46 -0.29 2.46 -5.60
CA LEU A 46 0.87 1.62 -5.30
C LEU A 46 1.71 1.47 -6.55
N ARG A 47 2.96 1.89 -6.48
CA ARG A 47 3.84 2.02 -7.65
C ARG A 47 5.16 1.29 -7.45
N GLY A 48 5.78 0.96 -8.59
CA GLY A 48 7.10 0.35 -8.61
C GLY A 48 7.10 -1.07 -8.05
N ASN A 49 8.06 -1.36 -7.21
CA ASN A 49 8.21 -2.68 -6.59
C ASN A 49 7.76 -2.68 -5.12
N THR A 50 6.70 -1.96 -4.82
CA THR A 50 6.15 -1.90 -3.47
C THR A 50 5.68 -3.29 -3.01
N VAL A 51 6.07 -3.66 -1.80
CA VAL A 51 5.67 -4.92 -1.16
C VAL A 51 4.91 -4.58 0.11
N ILE A 52 3.67 -5.04 0.19
CA ILE A 52 2.81 -4.80 1.36
C ILE A 52 2.49 -6.15 1.99
N GLY A 53 2.68 -6.23 3.31
CA GLY A 53 2.43 -7.46 4.07
C GLY A 53 0.95 -7.78 4.20
N GLU A 54 0.64 -8.69 5.11
CA GLU A 54 -0.72 -9.12 5.38
C GLU A 54 -1.40 -8.22 6.40
N HIS A 55 -2.73 -8.13 6.32
CA HIS A 55 -3.56 -7.42 7.30
C HIS A 55 -3.18 -5.97 7.52
N CYS A 56 -2.67 -5.30 6.48
CA CYS A 56 -2.41 -3.87 6.50
C CYS A 56 -3.67 -3.09 6.14
N GLU A 57 -3.65 -1.80 6.47
CA GLU A 57 -4.68 -0.88 6.01
C GLU A 57 -3.99 0.29 5.31
N ILE A 58 -4.23 0.44 4.01
CA ILE A 58 -3.55 1.43 3.17
C ILE A 58 -4.58 2.38 2.56
N GLY A 59 -4.38 3.65 2.78
CA GLY A 59 -5.28 4.69 2.28
C GLY A 59 -6.14 5.30 3.37
N PRO A 60 -7.06 6.20 3.03
CA PRO A 60 -7.26 6.75 1.68
C PRO A 60 -6.18 7.75 1.28
N ASN A 61 -6.18 8.12 -0.02
CA ASN A 61 -5.31 9.19 -0.54
C ASN A 61 -3.83 8.98 -0.18
N THR A 62 -3.34 7.77 -0.43
CA THR A 62 -1.99 7.36 -0.08
C THR A 62 -1.26 6.89 -1.34
N MET A 63 0.00 7.31 -1.48
CA MET A 63 0.85 6.86 -2.59
C MET A 63 2.13 6.26 -2.03
N LEU A 64 2.40 5.02 -2.42
CA LEU A 64 3.61 4.30 -2.03
C LEU A 64 4.39 3.94 -3.28
N THR A 65 5.67 4.31 -3.32
CA THR A 65 6.56 4.01 -4.44
C THR A 65 7.80 3.29 -3.94
N ASP A 66 8.03 2.07 -4.40
CA ASP A 66 9.19 1.25 -4.03
C ASP A 66 9.36 1.10 -2.51
N CYS A 67 8.25 0.94 -1.80
CA CYS A 67 8.26 0.79 -0.35
C CYS A 67 8.08 -0.66 0.06
N THR A 68 8.59 -1.01 1.23
CA THR A 68 8.35 -2.30 1.86
C THR A 68 7.58 -2.07 3.16
N VAL A 69 6.41 -2.67 3.27
CA VAL A 69 5.50 -2.45 4.39
C VAL A 69 5.26 -3.78 5.11
N GLY A 70 5.55 -3.80 6.40
CA GLY A 70 5.38 -5.01 7.23
C GLY A 70 3.92 -5.28 7.58
N ASP A 71 3.66 -6.46 8.11
CA ASP A 71 2.32 -6.90 8.43
C ASP A 71 1.63 -5.99 9.45
N GLY A 72 0.36 -5.76 9.28
CA GLY A 72 -0.45 -5.00 10.23
C GLY A 72 -0.19 -3.50 10.26
N ALA A 73 0.62 -2.96 9.36
CA ALA A 73 0.88 -1.52 9.32
C ALA A 73 -0.34 -0.76 8.78
N VAL A 74 -0.48 0.48 9.22
CA VAL A 74 -1.55 1.37 8.78
C VAL A 74 -0.92 2.63 8.20
N ILE A 75 -1.26 2.95 6.95
CA ILE A 75 -0.75 4.14 6.27
C ILE A 75 -1.93 4.87 5.65
N ASN A 76 -2.15 6.12 6.07
CA ASN A 76 -3.26 6.89 5.51
C ASN A 76 -2.86 8.32 5.17
N SER A 77 -3.47 8.85 4.10
CA SER A 77 -3.32 10.23 3.65
C SER A 77 -1.87 10.69 3.63
N SER A 78 -0.98 9.83 3.13
CA SER A 78 0.48 10.03 3.21
C SER A 78 1.15 9.61 1.92
N GLN A 79 2.40 10.02 1.76
CA GLN A 79 3.23 9.61 0.64
C GLN A 79 4.53 9.04 1.18
N CYS A 80 4.89 7.84 0.70
CA CYS A 80 6.14 7.18 1.09
C CYS A 80 6.91 6.78 -0.16
N ASN A 81 8.20 7.06 -0.18
CA ASN A 81 9.07 6.74 -1.31
C ASN A 81 10.29 5.97 -0.83
N GLU A 82 10.57 4.85 -1.49
CA GLU A 82 11.80 4.07 -1.30
C GLU A 82 12.17 3.87 0.17
N SER A 83 11.18 3.51 0.99
CA SER A 83 11.33 3.42 2.44
C SER A 83 10.80 2.10 2.96
N THR A 84 11.16 1.78 4.20
CA THR A 84 10.69 0.60 4.88
C THR A 84 9.81 1.01 6.06
N ILE A 85 8.61 0.43 6.13
CA ILE A 85 7.67 0.64 7.22
C ILE A 85 7.47 -0.71 7.90
N ASP A 86 7.92 -0.83 9.14
CA ASP A 86 7.90 -2.11 9.84
C ASP A 86 6.49 -2.50 10.31
N ALA A 87 6.35 -3.75 10.73
CA ALA A 87 5.07 -4.30 11.16
C ALA A 87 4.44 -3.46 12.26
N GLY A 88 3.12 -3.28 12.16
CA GLY A 88 2.34 -2.57 13.17
C GLY A 88 2.53 -1.06 13.22
N ALA A 89 3.39 -0.48 12.38
CA ALA A 89 3.61 0.96 12.38
C ALA A 89 2.41 1.71 11.82
N HIS A 90 2.22 2.94 12.28
CA HIS A 90 1.19 3.84 11.79
C HIS A 90 1.82 5.07 11.18
N VAL A 91 1.48 5.36 9.92
CA VAL A 91 1.99 6.52 9.20
C VAL A 91 0.80 7.39 8.77
N GLY A 92 0.87 8.66 9.14
CA GLY A 92 -0.15 9.63 8.75
C GLY A 92 -1.14 9.94 9.86
N PRO A 93 -2.12 10.81 9.57
CA PRO A 93 -2.31 11.44 8.26
C PRO A 93 -1.27 12.54 7.96
N PHE A 94 -1.13 12.86 6.67
CA PHE A 94 -0.31 13.98 6.19
C PHE A 94 1.18 13.81 6.47
N ALA A 95 1.69 12.59 6.38
CA ALA A 95 3.12 12.31 6.50
C ALA A 95 3.74 12.19 5.12
N TYR A 96 5.00 12.61 5.01
CA TYR A 96 5.81 12.36 3.84
C TYR A 96 7.07 11.63 4.29
N ILE A 97 7.21 10.38 3.88
CA ILE A 97 8.36 9.55 4.22
C ILE A 97 9.33 9.61 3.04
N ARG A 98 10.50 10.17 3.27
CA ARG A 98 11.51 10.40 2.25
C ARG A 98 12.26 9.10 1.93
N PRO A 99 12.94 9.04 0.77
CA PRO A 99 13.74 7.87 0.42
C PRO A 99 14.75 7.50 1.51
N ASN A 100 14.97 6.19 1.66
CA ASN A 100 15.91 5.61 2.61
C ASN A 100 15.54 5.85 4.08
N CYS A 101 14.27 6.09 4.37
CA CYS A 101 13.77 6.16 5.73
C CYS A 101 13.30 4.80 6.21
N HIS A 102 13.30 4.63 7.52
CA HIS A 102 12.82 3.41 8.15
C HIS A 102 11.93 3.78 9.33
N VAL A 103 10.67 3.40 9.25
CA VAL A 103 9.72 3.56 10.36
C VAL A 103 9.71 2.26 11.13
N GLY A 104 10.13 2.30 12.38
CA GLY A 104 10.29 1.11 13.20
C GLY A 104 8.97 0.45 13.59
N LYS A 105 9.08 -0.75 14.11
CA LYS A 105 7.93 -1.55 14.52
C LYS A 105 7.07 -0.79 15.53
N ASP A 106 5.76 -0.77 15.29
CA ASP A 106 4.75 -0.14 16.15
C ASP A 106 4.95 1.36 16.38
N VAL A 107 5.84 2.02 15.61
CA VAL A 107 6.03 3.46 15.70
C VAL A 107 4.87 4.19 15.04
N LYS A 108 4.49 5.33 15.59
CA LYS A 108 3.48 6.22 15.02
C LYS A 108 4.14 7.50 14.53
N VAL A 109 3.82 7.86 13.31
CA VAL A 109 4.36 9.06 12.66
C VAL A 109 3.26 10.08 12.44
#